data_a4a9e16af931b7df4bf919297c5a9643
#
_entry.id   a4a9e16af931b7df4bf919297c5a9643
#
_cell.length_a   1.000
_cell.length_b   1.000
_cell.length_c   1.000
_cell.angle_alpha   90.00
_cell.angle_beta   90.00
_cell.angle_gamma   90.00
#
_symmetry.space_group_name_H-M   'P 1'
#
loop_
_entity.id
_entity.type
_entity.pdbx_description
1 polymer ?
#
loop_
_entity_poly.entity_id
_entity_poly.type
_entity_poly.pdbx_seq_one_letter_code
_entity_poly.pdbx_strand_id
1 'polypeptide(L)'
;MRWFGLALLLTFPAPAPRATVLAAPNAVAAIGSRVEMFVDDWLIEKSNGVSLKLAPPVRREVVLVTDQPWEGRTCAYFSVVQDGATVRLYYRGSNGGSDHSEDQVTCLAESADGIHFTRPKLGLFEVNGSKENNIVWRGSESHNFAPFLDANPKCSPAERYKALGGVKQSGKNWAEGTTPGGLFAFASPDGIHWRKLRPDPVITKGTFDSLNVAFWDPASQRYRCYSRVFVNGVRAIQSSESPDFLAWTAGVDNRYAEGAPREHFYTSAACPCPGAEHILLAFPKRFVPGRTKLAGYKITGVSDAVFMSSRDGLNWDRTFLEAWVRPGLDTRNWTQRSNMPAWGIVQLDPAEFSLYISEHYMWPDNRLRRLSVRKYGFASIHAGAAGGEFTTRPLTFAGKQLLLNYSTSAAGCIQVELLDESGQPIQGRALADMPPLFGDELEGVVTWKSGGDLSALAGKPVRLRFLLKDADLFSLRFADKTGQ
;
A
#
# COMPACT_ATOMS: atom_id res chain seq x y z
N MET A 1 20.32 -44.96 -33.69
CA MET A 1 20.19 -43.50 -33.44
C MET A 1 19.88 -43.29 -31.97
N ARG A 2 20.87 -42.88 -31.17
CA ARG A 2 20.73 -42.62 -29.72
C ARG A 2 20.52 -41.11 -29.54
N TRP A 3 19.39 -40.74 -28.96
CA TRP A 3 19.11 -39.35 -28.58
C TRP A 3 19.74 -39.08 -27.21
N PHE A 4 20.70 -38.17 -27.16
CA PHE A 4 21.21 -37.59 -25.90
C PHE A 4 20.32 -36.39 -25.55
N GLY A 5 19.52 -36.52 -24.51
CA GLY A 5 18.79 -35.43 -23.93
C GLY A 5 19.74 -34.54 -23.09
N LEU A 6 19.95 -33.31 -23.50
CA LEU A 6 20.69 -32.31 -22.76
C LEU A 6 19.76 -31.73 -21.68
N ALA A 7 19.95 -32.14 -20.43
CA ALA A 7 19.25 -31.53 -19.29
C ALA A 7 19.90 -30.18 -18.97
N LEU A 8 19.18 -29.10 -19.24
CA LEU A 8 19.59 -27.75 -18.86
C LEU A 8 19.33 -27.56 -17.35
N LEU A 9 20.36 -27.67 -16.52
CA LEU A 9 20.32 -27.33 -15.10
C LEU A 9 20.23 -25.81 -14.96
N LEU A 10 19.03 -25.31 -14.67
CA LEU A 10 18.83 -23.93 -14.25
C LEU A 10 19.36 -23.77 -12.82
N THR A 11 20.59 -23.32 -12.67
CA THR A 11 21.12 -22.89 -11.39
C THR A 11 20.53 -21.52 -11.06
N PHE A 12 19.67 -21.46 -10.05
CA PHE A 12 19.25 -20.18 -9.47
C PHE A 12 20.40 -19.66 -8.58
N PRO A 13 20.85 -18.42 -8.76
CA PRO A 13 21.81 -17.84 -7.85
C PRO A 13 21.19 -17.72 -6.45
N ALA A 14 21.96 -18.06 -5.43
CA ALA A 14 21.57 -17.83 -4.04
C ALA A 14 21.24 -16.34 -3.82
N PRO A 15 20.24 -15.99 -2.99
CA PRO A 15 19.92 -14.60 -2.71
C PRO A 15 21.15 -13.89 -2.12
N ALA A 16 21.51 -12.76 -2.72
CA ALA A 16 22.60 -11.91 -2.24
C ALA A 16 22.28 -11.40 -0.82
N PRO A 17 23.30 -11.23 0.04
CA PRO A 17 23.09 -10.68 1.37
C PRO A 17 22.50 -9.26 1.28
N ARG A 18 21.48 -9.01 2.08
CA ARG A 18 20.73 -7.77 2.15
C ARG A 18 21.60 -6.63 2.67
N ALA A 19 21.66 -5.51 1.92
CA ALA A 19 22.10 -4.23 2.46
C ALA A 19 20.87 -3.51 3.06
N THR A 20 20.76 -3.56 4.38
CA THR A 20 19.77 -2.81 5.16
C THR A 20 20.18 -1.33 5.17
N VAL A 21 19.21 -0.41 5.04
CA VAL A 21 19.43 0.99 5.41
C VAL A 21 19.56 1.03 6.93
N LEU A 22 20.79 0.94 7.42
CA LEU A 22 21.11 0.87 8.84
C LEU A 22 20.85 2.23 9.50
N ALA A 23 19.81 2.32 10.33
CA ALA A 23 19.95 3.13 11.53
C ALA A 23 21.19 2.63 12.29
N ALA A 24 21.96 3.56 12.93
CA ALA A 24 23.18 3.17 13.67
C ALA A 24 22.90 1.91 14.49
N PRO A 25 23.77 0.88 14.48
CA PRO A 25 23.48 -0.45 15.00
C PRO A 25 23.06 -0.51 16.49
N ASN A 26 23.16 0.58 17.24
CA ASN A 26 22.84 0.67 18.65
C ASN A 26 21.78 1.74 18.99
N ALA A 27 21.09 2.35 18.01
CA ALA A 27 20.05 3.34 18.32
C ALA A 27 18.81 2.64 18.91
N VAL A 28 18.38 3.09 20.09
CA VAL A 28 17.17 2.61 20.76
C VAL A 28 15.94 3.06 19.95
N ALA A 29 15.08 2.12 19.60
CA ALA A 29 13.86 2.39 18.85
C ALA A 29 12.76 2.89 19.80
N ALA A 30 12.40 4.16 19.74
CA ALA A 30 11.27 4.70 20.51
C ALA A 30 9.96 4.35 19.79
N ILE A 31 9.31 3.25 20.20
CA ILE A 31 8.06 2.79 19.59
C ILE A 31 6.81 3.34 20.29
N GLY A 32 6.92 3.83 21.54
CA GLY A 32 5.77 4.30 22.29
C GLY A 32 4.68 3.23 22.43
N SER A 33 3.44 3.60 22.14
CA SER A 33 2.28 2.69 22.12
C SER A 33 1.78 2.36 20.71
N ARG A 34 2.51 2.78 19.66
CA ARG A 34 2.12 2.56 18.28
C ARG A 34 2.25 1.08 17.87
N VAL A 35 1.50 0.69 16.84
CA VAL A 35 1.62 -0.64 16.25
C VAL A 35 2.89 -0.72 15.41
N GLU A 36 3.74 -1.70 15.67
CA GLU A 36 4.89 -2.02 14.83
C GLU A 36 4.61 -3.31 14.05
N MET A 37 4.53 -3.17 12.72
CA MET A 37 4.31 -4.30 11.80
C MET A 37 5.66 -4.89 11.36
N PHE A 38 5.70 -6.19 11.14
CA PHE A 38 6.86 -6.90 10.60
C PHE A 38 6.81 -6.94 9.05
N VAL A 39 6.72 -5.77 8.44
CA VAL A 39 6.74 -5.57 6.98
C VAL A 39 8.15 -5.32 6.43
N ASP A 40 9.11 -5.15 7.31
CA ASP A 40 10.54 -4.96 7.09
C ASP A 40 11.33 -5.60 8.26
N ASP A 41 12.65 -5.57 8.19
CA ASP A 41 13.53 -6.06 9.25
C ASP A 41 13.97 -4.98 10.25
N TRP A 42 13.39 -3.77 10.16
CA TRP A 42 13.81 -2.60 10.94
C TRP A 42 13.90 -2.86 12.45
N LEU A 43 12.98 -3.64 13.01
CA LEU A 43 12.96 -3.96 14.45
C LEU A 43 13.82 -5.18 14.80
N ILE A 44 14.30 -5.96 13.83
CA ILE A 44 15.01 -7.22 14.03
C ILE A 44 16.51 -6.96 14.16
N GLU A 45 17.12 -7.38 15.27
CA GLU A 45 18.58 -7.35 15.48
C GLU A 45 19.22 -8.68 15.10
N LYS A 46 18.61 -9.79 15.53
CA LYS A 46 19.11 -11.16 15.29
C LYS A 46 17.95 -12.08 14.96
N SER A 47 18.19 -13.05 14.10
CA SER A 47 17.19 -14.07 13.78
C SER A 47 17.85 -15.40 13.43
N ASN A 48 17.19 -16.50 13.77
CA ASN A 48 17.60 -17.86 13.45
C ASN A 48 16.35 -18.73 13.25
N GLY A 49 16.24 -19.43 12.12
CA GLY A 49 15.10 -20.32 11.83
C GLY A 49 13.77 -19.62 11.53
N VAL A 50 13.75 -18.28 11.49
CA VAL A 50 12.59 -17.48 11.08
C VAL A 50 12.87 -16.72 9.78
N SER A 51 11.82 -16.30 9.10
CA SER A 51 11.93 -15.47 7.90
C SER A 51 10.76 -14.48 7.82
N LEU A 52 10.97 -13.33 7.15
CA LEU A 52 9.87 -12.48 6.74
C LEU A 52 9.10 -13.17 5.62
N LYS A 53 7.78 -13.19 5.72
CA LYS A 53 6.87 -13.85 4.78
C LYS A 53 5.78 -12.89 4.36
N LEU A 54 5.68 -12.64 3.07
CA LEU A 54 4.62 -11.82 2.50
C LEU A 54 3.27 -12.53 2.63
N ALA A 55 2.24 -11.83 3.10
CA ALA A 55 0.88 -12.32 3.16
C ALA A 55 0.09 -11.84 1.92
N PRO A 56 -0.24 -12.73 0.97
CA PRO A 56 -1.05 -12.37 -0.18
C PRO A 56 -2.48 -12.09 0.27
N PRO A 57 -3.16 -11.08 -0.34
CA PRO A 57 -4.53 -10.75 0.01
C PRO A 57 -5.50 -11.82 -0.51
N VAL A 58 -6.63 -11.93 0.15
CA VAL A 58 -7.73 -12.77 -0.30
C VAL A 58 -8.60 -11.99 -1.30
N ARG A 59 -8.81 -12.56 -2.50
CA ARG A 59 -9.74 -12.00 -3.48
C ARG A 59 -11.17 -12.20 -2.99
N ARG A 60 -11.92 -11.11 -2.96
CA ARG A 60 -13.33 -11.05 -2.52
C ARG A 60 -14.24 -10.70 -3.70
N GLU A 61 -15.32 -10.02 -3.44
CA GLU A 61 -16.39 -9.68 -4.39
C GLU A 61 -15.90 -8.76 -5.52
N VAL A 62 -16.54 -8.82 -6.66
CA VAL A 62 -16.53 -7.74 -7.64
C VAL A 62 -17.49 -6.67 -7.12
N VAL A 63 -16.96 -5.48 -6.84
CA VAL A 63 -17.72 -4.39 -6.19
C VAL A 63 -18.23 -3.35 -7.18
N LEU A 64 -17.65 -3.29 -8.37
CA LEU A 64 -18.07 -2.39 -9.43
C LEU A 64 -17.75 -2.99 -10.80
N VAL A 65 -18.71 -2.99 -11.72
CA VAL A 65 -18.50 -3.19 -13.17
C VAL A 65 -18.70 -1.85 -13.83
N THR A 66 -17.78 -1.43 -14.71
CA THR A 66 -17.82 -0.11 -15.36
C THR A 66 -18.64 -0.18 -16.64
N ASP A 67 -19.95 -0.25 -16.49
CA ASP A 67 -20.93 -0.56 -17.53
C ASP A 67 -21.78 0.65 -17.98
N GLN A 68 -21.58 1.82 -17.35
CA GLN A 68 -22.32 3.00 -17.74
C GLN A 68 -21.75 3.64 -19.03
N PRO A 69 -22.57 4.32 -19.86
CA PRO A 69 -22.11 4.88 -21.13
C PRO A 69 -20.91 5.84 -21.02
N TRP A 70 -20.79 6.56 -19.92
CA TRP A 70 -19.67 7.49 -19.66
C TRP A 70 -18.45 6.82 -19.01
N GLU A 71 -18.57 5.58 -18.53
CA GLU A 71 -17.47 4.82 -17.90
C GLU A 71 -16.61 4.13 -18.95
N GLY A 72 -17.12 3.05 -19.51
CA GLY A 72 -16.47 2.30 -20.57
C GLY A 72 -15.32 1.38 -20.09
N ARG A 73 -14.82 0.61 -21.02
CA ARG A 73 -13.85 -0.48 -20.78
C ARG A 73 -12.42 -0.04 -20.44
N THR A 74 -12.13 1.25 -20.49
CA THR A 74 -10.82 1.80 -20.10
C THR A 74 -10.86 2.57 -18.81
N CYS A 75 -11.90 2.39 -17.98
CA CYS A 75 -11.93 2.87 -16.60
C CYS A 75 -10.72 2.38 -15.81
N ALA A 76 -10.08 3.30 -15.09
CA ALA A 76 -8.84 3.03 -14.35
C ALA A 76 -8.59 4.11 -13.28
N TYR A 77 -7.45 4.01 -12.63
CA TYR A 77 -6.96 4.98 -11.64
C TYR A 77 -7.96 5.24 -10.52
N PHE A 78 -8.39 4.12 -9.91
CA PHE A 78 -9.31 4.14 -8.80
C PHE A 78 -8.62 4.67 -7.54
N SER A 79 -9.31 5.59 -6.84
CA SER A 79 -8.96 6.07 -5.50
C SER A 79 -10.11 5.78 -4.55
N VAL A 80 -9.82 5.23 -3.39
CA VAL A 80 -10.81 4.87 -2.37
C VAL A 80 -10.57 5.72 -1.14
N VAL A 81 -11.61 6.36 -0.65
CA VAL A 81 -11.57 7.26 0.50
C VAL A 81 -12.63 6.84 1.50
N GLN A 82 -12.23 6.55 2.73
CA GLN A 82 -13.16 6.35 3.83
C GLN A 82 -13.41 7.68 4.55
N ASP A 83 -14.66 8.14 4.58
CA ASP A 83 -15.09 9.34 5.29
C ASP A 83 -16.18 8.95 6.31
N GLY A 84 -15.76 8.69 7.52
CA GLY A 84 -16.64 8.13 8.55
C GLY A 84 -17.20 6.76 8.13
N ALA A 85 -18.53 6.66 8.07
CA ALA A 85 -19.22 5.44 7.64
C ALA A 85 -19.36 5.30 6.11
N THR A 86 -18.95 6.31 5.33
CA THR A 86 -19.08 6.28 3.87
C THR A 86 -17.75 5.97 3.22
N VAL A 87 -17.73 5.01 2.31
CA VAL A 87 -16.61 4.72 1.42
C VAL A 87 -16.91 5.32 0.06
N ARG A 88 -16.02 6.19 -0.43
CA ARG A 88 -16.10 6.83 -1.72
C ARG A 88 -15.07 6.25 -2.66
N LEU A 89 -15.50 5.94 -3.86
CA LEU A 89 -14.68 5.42 -4.93
C LEU A 89 -14.67 6.43 -6.08
N TYR A 90 -13.50 7.00 -6.38
CA TYR A 90 -13.30 7.88 -7.52
C TYR A 90 -12.54 7.14 -8.61
N TYR A 91 -12.92 7.35 -9.87
CA TYR A 91 -12.30 6.65 -10.98
C TYR A 91 -12.50 7.39 -12.30
N ARG A 92 -11.57 7.16 -13.23
CA ARG A 92 -11.67 7.69 -14.56
C ARG A 92 -12.71 6.95 -15.38
N GLY A 93 -13.65 7.70 -15.98
CA GLY A 93 -14.50 7.24 -17.08
C GLY A 93 -13.94 7.70 -18.42
N SER A 94 -14.06 6.87 -19.45
CA SER A 94 -13.55 7.15 -20.80
C SER A 94 -14.56 7.82 -21.73
N ASN A 95 -15.78 8.05 -21.26
CA ASN A 95 -16.88 8.67 -22.00
C ASN A 95 -17.07 8.09 -23.43
N GLY A 96 -17.04 6.75 -23.54
CA GLY A 96 -17.16 6.04 -24.81
C GLY A 96 -15.91 6.07 -25.70
N GLY A 97 -14.90 6.86 -25.32
CA GLY A 97 -13.63 6.98 -26.05
C GLY A 97 -12.55 5.98 -25.62
N SER A 98 -11.34 6.21 -26.12
CA SER A 98 -10.14 5.48 -25.69
C SER A 98 -9.58 6.09 -24.40
N ASP A 99 -8.54 5.44 -23.84
CA ASP A 99 -7.81 5.95 -22.69
C ASP A 99 -6.97 7.23 -22.98
N HIS A 100 -7.02 7.74 -24.20
CA HIS A 100 -6.38 8.98 -24.64
C HIS A 100 -7.39 10.07 -25.03
N SER A 101 -8.68 9.86 -24.76
CA SER A 101 -9.74 10.83 -25.07
C SER A 101 -9.63 12.08 -24.19
N GLU A 102 -9.80 13.25 -24.79
CA GLU A 102 -9.90 14.52 -24.07
C GLU A 102 -11.23 14.66 -23.30
N ASP A 103 -12.23 13.86 -23.66
CA ASP A 103 -13.55 13.84 -23.04
C ASP A 103 -13.64 12.94 -21.78
N GLN A 104 -12.53 12.62 -21.19
CA GLN A 104 -12.51 11.83 -19.96
C GLN A 104 -13.19 12.54 -18.80
N VAL A 105 -13.80 11.74 -17.94
CA VAL A 105 -14.54 12.21 -16.77
C VAL A 105 -14.03 11.52 -15.50
N THR A 106 -14.22 12.16 -14.37
CA THR A 106 -14.04 11.52 -13.06
C THR A 106 -15.39 11.17 -12.49
N CYS A 107 -15.60 9.90 -12.22
CA CYS A 107 -16.83 9.34 -11.66
C CYS A 107 -16.68 9.12 -10.15
N LEU A 108 -17.82 9.16 -9.43
CA LEU A 108 -17.94 8.84 -8.00
C LEU A 108 -18.91 7.68 -7.81
N ALA A 109 -18.53 6.69 -6.99
CA ALA A 109 -19.47 5.74 -6.42
C ALA A 109 -19.33 5.74 -4.89
N GLU A 110 -20.41 5.45 -4.17
CA GLU A 110 -20.46 5.49 -2.71
C GLU A 110 -20.99 4.17 -2.15
N SER A 111 -20.49 3.79 -0.99
CA SER A 111 -20.91 2.58 -0.27
C SER A 111 -20.85 2.81 1.24
N ALA A 112 -21.75 2.17 1.99
CA ALA A 112 -21.70 2.13 3.45
C ALA A 112 -20.87 0.95 3.99
N ASP A 113 -20.60 -0.07 3.17
CA ASP A 113 -19.94 -1.31 3.58
C ASP A 113 -18.67 -1.63 2.78
N GLY A 114 -18.32 -0.76 1.80
CA GLY A 114 -17.17 -0.98 0.92
C GLY A 114 -17.34 -2.15 -0.08
N ILE A 115 -18.54 -2.72 -0.18
CA ILE A 115 -18.87 -3.86 -1.04
C ILE A 115 -19.96 -3.46 -2.05
N HIS A 116 -21.05 -2.88 -1.58
CA HIS A 116 -22.19 -2.51 -2.42
C HIS A 116 -22.11 -1.03 -2.78
N PHE A 117 -21.44 -0.74 -3.90
CA PHE A 117 -21.31 0.62 -4.40
C PHE A 117 -22.47 1.05 -5.27
N THR A 118 -22.98 2.25 -5.01
CA THR A 118 -24.01 2.91 -5.80
C THR A 118 -23.44 4.15 -6.50
N ARG A 119 -24.01 4.51 -7.63
CA ARG A 119 -23.64 5.71 -8.40
C ARG A 119 -24.67 6.80 -8.15
N PRO A 120 -24.35 7.85 -7.36
CA PRO A 120 -25.29 8.94 -7.13
C PRO A 120 -25.56 9.72 -8.41
N LYS A 121 -26.78 10.18 -8.61
CA LYS A 121 -27.14 11.11 -9.70
C LYS A 121 -26.86 12.53 -9.24
N LEU A 122 -25.72 13.08 -9.65
CA LEU A 122 -25.20 14.34 -9.12
C LEU A 122 -25.71 15.58 -9.87
N GLY A 123 -26.09 15.46 -11.14
CA GLY A 123 -26.63 16.57 -11.92
C GLY A 123 -25.62 17.65 -12.33
N LEU A 124 -24.32 17.43 -12.10
CA LEU A 124 -23.27 18.45 -12.29
C LEU A 124 -22.86 18.61 -13.75
N PHE A 125 -22.74 17.52 -14.49
CA PHE A 125 -22.25 17.50 -15.86
C PHE A 125 -23.23 16.81 -16.78
N GLU A 126 -23.39 17.35 -18.01
CA GLU A 126 -24.20 16.72 -19.03
C GLU A 126 -23.32 15.82 -19.91
N VAL A 127 -23.77 14.57 -20.11
CA VAL A 127 -23.17 13.59 -21.01
C VAL A 127 -24.29 12.91 -21.80
N ASN A 128 -24.16 12.88 -23.12
CA ASN A 128 -25.14 12.28 -24.04
C ASN A 128 -26.58 12.81 -23.82
N GLY A 129 -26.73 14.11 -23.54
CA GLY A 129 -28.03 14.75 -23.34
C GLY A 129 -28.66 14.51 -21.97
N SER A 130 -27.95 13.91 -21.02
CA SER A 130 -28.45 13.62 -19.68
C SER A 130 -27.49 14.07 -18.59
N LYS A 131 -28.05 14.60 -17.50
CA LYS A 131 -27.31 14.89 -16.25
C LYS A 131 -27.48 13.80 -15.19
N GLU A 132 -28.15 12.72 -15.51
CA GLU A 132 -28.39 11.58 -14.61
C GLU A 132 -27.15 10.68 -14.51
N ASN A 133 -26.03 11.24 -14.05
CA ASN A 133 -24.75 10.57 -13.94
C ASN A 133 -24.04 10.93 -12.64
N ASN A 134 -22.95 10.20 -12.35
CA ASN A 134 -22.15 10.32 -11.15
C ASN A 134 -20.80 11.04 -11.39
N ILE A 135 -20.75 11.96 -12.34
CA ILE A 135 -19.52 12.68 -12.73
C ILE A 135 -19.29 13.85 -11.78
N VAL A 136 -18.09 13.92 -11.20
CA VAL A 136 -17.63 14.98 -10.28
C VAL A 136 -16.63 15.95 -10.93
N TRP A 137 -15.97 15.54 -12.01
CA TRP A 137 -15.05 16.40 -12.78
C TRP A 137 -15.02 15.99 -14.25
N ARG A 138 -14.81 16.97 -15.12
CA ARG A 138 -14.62 16.77 -16.57
C ARG A 138 -13.45 17.63 -17.04
N GLY A 139 -12.61 17.07 -17.89
CA GLY A 139 -11.44 17.73 -18.45
C GLY A 139 -10.21 16.84 -18.44
N SER A 140 -9.08 17.36 -18.93
CA SER A 140 -7.83 16.60 -19.04
C SER A 140 -7.31 16.07 -17.72
N GLU A 141 -7.66 16.71 -16.61
CA GLU A 141 -7.29 16.30 -15.27
C GLU A 141 -8.00 15.02 -14.81
N SER A 142 -9.16 14.71 -15.39
CA SER A 142 -9.91 13.47 -15.15
C SER A 142 -9.12 12.21 -15.53
N HIS A 143 -8.07 12.35 -16.35
CA HIS A 143 -7.26 11.20 -16.72
C HIS A 143 -6.74 10.42 -15.51
N ASN A 144 -6.35 11.13 -14.47
CA ASN A 144 -5.74 10.54 -13.26
C ASN A 144 -6.07 11.32 -11.98
N PHE A 145 -7.28 11.86 -11.93
CA PHE A 145 -7.77 12.62 -10.78
C PHE A 145 -7.79 11.71 -9.52
N ALA A 146 -6.99 12.05 -8.51
CA ALA A 146 -6.75 11.23 -7.34
C ALA A 146 -7.15 11.95 -6.04
N PRO A 147 -8.42 11.87 -5.62
CA PRO A 147 -8.91 12.45 -4.38
C PRO A 147 -8.43 11.72 -3.12
N PHE A 148 -8.26 12.50 -2.05
CA PHE A 148 -8.05 11.99 -0.69
C PHE A 148 -8.72 12.90 0.35
N LEU A 149 -8.98 12.35 1.52
CA LEU A 149 -9.41 13.10 2.70
C LEU A 149 -8.17 13.65 3.39
N ASP A 150 -8.13 14.97 3.59
CA ASP A 150 -6.95 15.64 4.14
C ASP A 150 -6.86 15.45 5.67
N ALA A 151 -5.85 14.71 6.10
CA ALA A 151 -5.55 14.46 7.51
C ALA A 151 -4.70 15.58 8.16
N ASN A 152 -4.41 16.67 7.47
CA ASN A 152 -3.71 17.81 8.04
C ASN A 152 -4.60 18.46 9.13
N PRO A 153 -4.15 18.52 10.40
CA PRO A 153 -4.95 19.10 11.48
C PRO A 153 -5.27 20.59 11.31
N LYS A 154 -4.57 21.26 10.38
CA LYS A 154 -4.82 22.66 10.03
C LYS A 154 -5.65 22.82 8.76
N CYS A 155 -6.17 21.74 8.21
CA CYS A 155 -6.97 21.79 6.99
C CYS A 155 -8.27 22.56 7.23
N SER A 156 -8.61 23.46 6.30
CA SER A 156 -9.90 24.16 6.32
C SER A 156 -11.04 23.19 5.99
N PRO A 157 -12.19 23.26 6.66
CA PRO A 157 -13.39 22.50 6.29
C PRO A 157 -13.80 22.69 4.83
N ALA A 158 -13.55 23.85 4.24
CA ALA A 158 -13.82 24.14 2.83
C ALA A 158 -12.87 23.37 1.87
N GLU A 159 -11.81 22.75 2.38
CA GLU A 159 -10.79 22.02 1.62
C GLU A 159 -10.49 20.63 2.19
N ARG A 160 -11.41 20.07 2.96
CA ARG A 160 -11.22 18.78 3.65
C ARG A 160 -10.94 17.61 2.69
N TYR A 161 -11.35 17.73 1.44
CA TYR A 161 -10.91 16.85 0.37
C TYR A 161 -9.95 17.60 -0.53
N LYS A 162 -8.89 16.93 -0.92
CA LYS A 162 -7.89 17.40 -1.87
C LYS A 162 -7.68 16.38 -2.97
N ALA A 163 -7.20 16.85 -4.12
CA ALA A 163 -6.83 15.96 -5.22
C ALA A 163 -5.67 16.55 -6.03
N LEU A 164 -4.87 15.68 -6.61
CA LEU A 164 -4.03 15.99 -7.75
C LEU A 164 -4.60 15.33 -9.00
N GLY A 165 -4.51 16.02 -10.13
CA GLY A 165 -4.92 15.50 -11.44
C GLY A 165 -4.28 16.28 -12.55
N GLY A 166 -4.03 15.60 -13.67
CA GLY A 166 -3.51 16.23 -14.86
C GLY A 166 -2.47 15.38 -15.59
N VAL A 167 -2.50 15.54 -16.89
CA VAL A 167 -1.55 14.95 -17.84
C VAL A 167 -1.04 16.01 -18.77
N LYS A 168 -0.18 15.64 -19.70
CA LYS A 168 0.20 16.49 -20.83
C LYS A 168 -1.03 16.97 -21.61
N GLN A 169 -0.99 18.21 -22.09
CA GLN A 169 -1.93 18.66 -23.12
C GLN A 169 -1.77 17.81 -24.41
N SER A 170 -2.89 17.56 -25.08
CA SER A 170 -2.97 16.76 -26.29
C SER A 170 -2.02 17.24 -27.41
N GLY A 171 -1.52 16.31 -28.20
CA GLY A 171 -0.91 16.56 -29.50
C GLY A 171 0.60 16.51 -29.60
N LYS A 172 1.35 16.12 -28.58
CA LYS A 172 2.82 15.91 -28.66
C LYS A 172 3.31 14.62 -27.98
N ASN A 173 4.34 14.03 -28.57
CA ASN A 173 4.92 12.74 -28.24
C ASN A 173 5.18 12.53 -26.74
N TRP A 174 4.64 11.46 -26.20
CA TRP A 174 4.76 11.01 -24.82
C TRP A 174 6.22 10.79 -24.36
N ALA A 175 7.14 10.66 -25.31
CA ALA A 175 8.55 10.36 -25.06
C ALA A 175 9.41 11.57 -24.65
N GLU A 176 9.00 12.79 -24.95
CA GLU A 176 9.93 13.93 -24.95
C GLU A 176 9.82 14.92 -23.79
N GLY A 177 9.03 14.68 -22.77
CA GLY A 177 9.08 15.46 -21.52
C GLY A 177 8.90 17.00 -21.59
N THR A 178 8.65 17.58 -22.76
CA THR A 178 8.79 19.02 -23.05
C THR A 178 7.48 19.81 -23.18
N THR A 179 6.30 19.18 -22.94
CA THR A 179 5.04 19.89 -23.08
C THR A 179 4.62 20.52 -21.74
N PRO A 180 4.09 21.76 -21.74
CA PRO A 180 3.51 22.34 -20.55
C PRO A 180 2.28 21.53 -20.14
N GLY A 181 2.42 20.75 -19.14
CA GLY A 181 1.43 19.92 -18.49
C GLY A 181 1.97 19.54 -17.14
N GLY A 182 1.10 19.10 -16.27
CA GLY A 182 1.50 18.77 -14.91
C GLY A 182 0.31 18.35 -14.08
N LEU A 183 0.53 18.22 -12.80
CA LEU A 183 -0.50 17.95 -11.82
C LEU A 183 -1.03 19.28 -11.29
N PHE A 184 -2.35 19.46 -11.40
CA PHE A 184 -3.09 20.57 -10.80
C PHE A 184 -3.58 20.16 -9.43
N ALA A 185 -3.65 21.14 -8.52
CA ALA A 185 -4.20 20.96 -7.17
C ALA A 185 -5.67 21.35 -7.12
N PHE A 186 -6.46 20.52 -6.46
CA PHE A 186 -7.88 20.69 -6.28
C PHE A 186 -8.26 20.58 -4.83
N ALA A 187 -9.38 21.22 -4.45
CA ALA A 187 -10.02 21.03 -3.16
C ALA A 187 -11.54 20.97 -3.31
N SER A 188 -12.16 20.35 -2.30
CA SER A 188 -13.61 20.25 -2.16
C SER A 188 -14.00 20.19 -0.68
N PRO A 189 -15.13 20.79 -0.28
CA PRO A 189 -15.66 20.64 1.09
C PRO A 189 -16.34 19.29 1.31
N ASP A 190 -16.82 18.64 0.25
CA ASP A 190 -17.73 17.50 0.32
C ASP A 190 -17.30 16.30 -0.55
N GLY A 191 -16.20 16.45 -1.34
CA GLY A 191 -15.73 15.41 -2.26
C GLY A 191 -16.55 15.31 -3.55
N ILE A 192 -17.52 16.19 -3.76
CA ILE A 192 -18.42 16.22 -4.92
C ILE A 192 -18.20 17.51 -5.73
N HIS A 193 -18.21 18.66 -5.06
CA HIS A 193 -18.02 19.98 -5.67
C HIS A 193 -16.55 20.39 -5.61
N TRP A 194 -15.86 20.19 -6.72
CA TRP A 194 -14.42 20.43 -6.83
C TRP A 194 -14.09 21.78 -7.47
N ARG A 195 -13.01 22.40 -7.00
CA ARG A 195 -12.40 23.58 -7.60
C ARG A 195 -10.89 23.44 -7.71
N LYS A 196 -10.29 24.02 -8.73
CA LYS A 196 -8.83 24.20 -8.77
C LYS A 196 -8.40 25.19 -7.71
N LEU A 197 -7.31 24.92 -7.00
CA LEU A 197 -6.73 25.83 -6.04
C LEU A 197 -5.94 26.96 -6.70
N ARG A 198 -5.43 26.72 -7.91
CA ARG A 198 -4.77 27.72 -8.77
C ARG A 198 -4.89 27.31 -10.25
N PRO A 199 -4.78 28.29 -11.18
CA PRO A 199 -4.90 28.00 -12.61
C PRO A 199 -3.75 27.17 -13.18
N ASP A 200 -2.53 27.31 -12.62
CA ASP A 200 -1.32 26.65 -13.11
C ASP A 200 -1.09 25.31 -12.38
N PRO A 201 -0.41 24.34 -13.04
CA PRO A 201 -0.03 23.09 -12.38
C PRO A 201 0.96 23.34 -11.22
N VAL A 202 0.86 22.55 -10.17
CA VAL A 202 1.71 22.64 -8.98
C VAL A 202 2.94 21.72 -9.06
N ILE A 203 2.88 20.66 -9.87
CA ILE A 203 4.04 19.77 -10.16
C ILE A 203 4.13 19.62 -11.68
N THR A 204 5.27 20.03 -12.25
CA THR A 204 5.47 20.09 -13.72
C THR A 204 6.49 19.08 -14.25
N LYS A 205 7.30 18.48 -13.37
CA LYS A 205 8.35 17.51 -13.77
C LYS A 205 7.94 16.09 -13.40
N GLY A 206 7.71 15.25 -14.40
CA GLY A 206 7.30 13.87 -14.27
C GLY A 206 6.64 13.32 -15.52
N THR A 207 6.23 12.06 -15.47
CA THR A 207 5.50 11.38 -16.56
C THR A 207 4.13 10.96 -16.02
N PHE A 208 3.20 11.90 -15.99
CA PHE A 208 1.98 11.85 -15.19
C PHE A 208 0.85 10.94 -15.71
N ASP A 209 0.98 10.29 -16.88
CA ASP A 209 0.05 9.24 -17.31
C ASP A 209 0.16 8.01 -16.39
N SER A 210 -0.31 8.19 -15.16
CA SER A 210 -0.24 7.24 -14.06
C SER A 210 -1.23 7.66 -12.98
N LEU A 211 -1.51 6.80 -12.02
CA LEU A 211 -2.15 7.22 -10.77
C LEU A 211 -1.09 7.91 -9.91
N ASN A 212 -1.15 9.24 -9.86
CA ASN A 212 -0.28 10.08 -9.04
C ASN A 212 -1.01 10.38 -7.75
N VAL A 213 -0.45 9.95 -6.63
CA VAL A 213 -1.12 10.00 -5.33
C VAL A 213 -0.51 11.05 -4.43
N ALA A 214 -1.32 11.71 -3.62
CA ALA A 214 -0.85 12.64 -2.60
C ALA A 214 -1.65 12.49 -1.31
N PHE A 215 -1.00 12.71 -0.18
CA PHE A 215 -1.62 12.66 1.14
C PHE A 215 -0.84 13.52 2.14
N TRP A 216 -1.46 13.82 3.29
CA TRP A 216 -0.77 14.38 4.44
C TRP A 216 -0.01 13.27 5.16
N ASP A 217 1.27 13.47 5.36
CA ASP A 217 2.12 12.58 6.16
C ASP A 217 2.29 13.16 7.57
N PRO A 218 1.67 12.57 8.59
CA PRO A 218 1.74 13.08 9.95
C PRO A 218 3.13 12.95 10.58
N ALA A 219 3.97 12.01 10.09
CA ALA A 219 5.32 11.84 10.61
C ALA A 219 6.26 12.97 10.18
N SER A 220 6.16 13.41 8.93
CA SER A 220 6.96 14.53 8.41
C SER A 220 6.27 15.88 8.53
N GLN A 221 4.97 15.94 8.89
CA GLN A 221 4.14 17.16 8.93
C GLN A 221 4.12 17.88 7.57
N ARG A 222 4.02 17.11 6.48
CA ARG A 222 4.01 17.60 5.09
C ARG A 222 3.05 16.81 4.23
N TYR A 223 2.59 17.42 3.15
CA TYR A 223 2.01 16.65 2.06
C TYR A 223 3.11 15.94 1.30
N ARG A 224 2.88 14.68 0.94
CA ARG A 224 3.73 13.89 0.03
C ARG A 224 2.97 13.61 -1.25
N CYS A 225 3.69 13.61 -2.37
CA CYS A 225 3.19 13.16 -3.66
C CYS A 225 4.13 12.09 -4.22
N TYR A 226 3.56 10.99 -4.68
CA TYR A 226 4.27 9.96 -5.44
C TYR A 226 3.80 9.97 -6.88
N SER A 227 4.69 10.25 -7.80
CA SER A 227 4.41 10.32 -9.23
C SER A 227 5.39 9.50 -10.05
N ARG A 228 4.97 9.14 -11.25
CA ARG A 228 5.81 8.36 -12.16
C ARG A 228 6.86 9.23 -12.85
N VAL A 229 8.04 8.65 -13.03
CA VAL A 229 9.16 9.16 -13.81
C VAL A 229 9.76 8.02 -14.65
N PHE A 230 10.57 8.34 -15.64
CA PHE A 230 11.42 7.37 -16.32
C PHE A 230 12.87 7.57 -15.91
N VAL A 231 13.51 6.50 -15.45
CA VAL A 231 14.93 6.45 -15.13
C VAL A 231 15.58 5.41 -16.04
N ASN A 232 16.42 5.83 -16.96
CA ASN A 232 17.07 4.95 -17.94
C ASN A 232 16.10 4.04 -18.69
N GLY A 233 14.96 4.59 -19.15
CA GLY A 233 13.92 3.87 -19.90
C GLY A 233 12.99 2.99 -19.06
N VAL A 234 13.22 2.88 -17.74
CA VAL A 234 12.39 2.11 -16.81
C VAL A 234 11.43 3.05 -16.09
N ARG A 235 10.16 2.64 -15.96
CA ARG A 235 9.16 3.36 -15.16
C ARG A 235 9.54 3.26 -13.69
N ALA A 236 9.80 4.40 -13.07
CA ALA A 236 10.16 4.54 -11.67
C ALA A 236 9.19 5.49 -10.96
N ILE A 237 9.29 5.57 -9.67
CA ILE A 237 8.49 6.47 -8.81
C ILE A 237 9.43 7.50 -8.20
N GLN A 238 9.01 8.76 -8.25
CA GLN A 238 9.61 9.88 -7.52
C GLN A 238 8.66 10.39 -6.45
N SER A 239 9.21 10.97 -5.39
CA SER A 239 8.46 11.65 -4.34
C SER A 239 8.73 13.16 -4.35
N SER A 240 7.71 13.95 -4.03
CA SER A 240 7.79 15.40 -3.79
C SER A 240 7.08 15.72 -2.49
N GLU A 241 7.48 16.79 -1.83
CA GLU A 241 6.90 17.24 -0.57
C GLU A 241 6.39 18.69 -0.68
N SER A 242 5.36 19.01 0.11
CA SER A 242 4.81 20.35 0.17
C SER A 242 4.35 20.69 1.60
N PRO A 243 4.57 21.92 2.09
CA PRO A 243 4.03 22.38 3.36
C PRO A 243 2.54 22.76 3.28
N ASP A 244 2.04 23.11 2.08
CA ASP A 244 0.76 23.79 1.88
C ASP A 244 -0.09 23.23 0.73
N PHE A 245 0.35 22.12 0.13
CA PHE A 245 -0.25 21.49 -1.05
C PHE A 245 -0.12 22.28 -2.36
N LEU A 246 0.51 23.45 -2.36
CA LEU A 246 0.70 24.33 -3.51
C LEU A 246 2.16 24.47 -3.93
N ALA A 247 3.05 24.64 -2.97
CA ALA A 247 4.48 24.75 -3.19
C ALA A 247 5.17 23.39 -2.99
N TRP A 248 5.51 22.73 -4.10
CA TRP A 248 6.11 21.38 -4.08
C TRP A 248 7.62 21.42 -4.35
N THR A 249 8.35 20.59 -3.64
CA THR A 249 9.77 20.36 -3.93
C THR A 249 9.96 19.72 -5.30
N ALA A 250 11.16 19.79 -5.85
CA ALA A 250 11.52 18.96 -7.00
C ALA A 250 11.40 17.47 -6.63
N GLY A 251 10.98 16.65 -7.61
CA GLY A 251 10.86 15.22 -7.42
C GLY A 251 12.21 14.58 -7.14
N VAL A 252 12.25 13.66 -6.18
CA VAL A 252 13.40 12.83 -5.83
C VAL A 252 13.01 11.38 -6.08
N ASP A 253 13.85 10.64 -6.80
CA ASP A 253 13.60 9.24 -7.12
C ASP A 253 13.55 8.40 -5.82
N ASN A 254 12.58 7.53 -5.71
CA ASN A 254 12.51 6.57 -4.61
C ASN A 254 13.77 5.69 -4.62
N ARG A 255 14.31 5.44 -3.44
CA ARG A 255 15.52 4.64 -3.22
C ARG A 255 15.15 3.23 -2.77
N TYR A 256 15.95 2.28 -3.21
CA TYR A 256 15.82 0.87 -2.87
C TYR A 256 17.17 0.35 -2.41
N ALA A 257 17.20 -0.77 -1.69
CA ALA A 257 18.45 -1.41 -1.29
C ALA A 257 19.32 -1.71 -2.51
N GLU A 258 20.64 -1.68 -2.31
CA GLU A 258 21.61 -2.04 -3.35
C GLU A 258 21.33 -3.45 -3.89
N GLY A 259 21.42 -3.64 -5.20
CA GLY A 259 21.10 -4.91 -5.86
C GLY A 259 19.62 -5.18 -6.07
N ALA A 260 18.70 -4.32 -5.62
CA ALA A 260 17.29 -4.48 -5.93
C ALA A 260 17.05 -4.46 -7.45
N PRO A 261 16.25 -5.41 -7.99
CA PRO A 261 16.03 -5.50 -9.43
C PRO A 261 15.31 -4.27 -9.95
N ARG A 262 15.75 -3.78 -11.12
CA ARG A 262 15.07 -2.70 -11.82
C ARG A 262 13.84 -3.24 -12.54
N GLU A 263 12.66 -2.83 -12.10
CA GLU A 263 11.38 -3.23 -12.65
C GLU A 263 10.55 -2.00 -12.99
N HIS A 264 9.62 -2.14 -13.96
CA HIS A 264 8.71 -1.06 -14.29
C HIS A 264 7.60 -0.96 -13.25
N PHE A 265 7.59 0.09 -12.43
CA PHE A 265 6.47 0.45 -11.55
C PHE A 265 5.60 1.47 -12.25
N TYR A 266 4.42 1.04 -12.70
CA TYR A 266 3.51 1.91 -13.46
C TYR A 266 2.78 2.90 -12.54
N THR A 267 2.33 2.44 -11.37
CA THR A 267 1.73 3.24 -10.30
C THR A 267 2.40 2.90 -8.98
N SER A 268 2.30 3.76 -7.97
CA SER A 268 2.81 3.45 -6.63
C SER A 268 1.71 2.97 -5.68
N ALA A 269 0.52 3.57 -5.73
CA ALA A 269 -0.55 3.42 -4.75
C ALA A 269 -0.04 3.54 -3.29
N ALA A 270 0.94 4.43 -3.07
CA ALA A 270 1.54 4.64 -1.76
C ALA A 270 0.57 5.38 -0.83
N CYS A 271 0.45 4.93 0.41
CA CYS A 271 -0.40 5.54 1.43
C CYS A 271 0.12 5.24 2.85
N PRO A 272 -0.20 6.05 3.86
CA PRO A 272 -0.02 5.69 5.25
C PRO A 272 -0.87 4.46 5.61
N CYS A 273 -0.36 3.57 6.47
CA CYS A 273 -1.16 2.48 7.00
C CYS A 273 -2.14 3.02 8.06
N PRO A 274 -3.46 2.83 7.93
CA PRO A 274 -4.42 3.31 8.92
C PRO A 274 -4.13 2.75 10.32
N GLY A 275 -3.98 3.65 11.31
CA GLY A 275 -3.63 3.30 12.70
C GLY A 275 -2.16 2.95 12.94
N ALA A 276 -1.32 3.02 11.89
CA ALA A 276 0.14 2.89 11.95
C ALA A 276 0.80 3.81 10.91
N GLU A 277 0.40 5.08 10.89
CA GLU A 277 0.69 6.06 9.84
C GLU A 277 2.18 6.40 9.70
N HIS A 278 3.00 6.04 10.67
CA HIS A 278 4.47 6.11 10.60
C HIS A 278 5.10 5.07 9.66
N ILE A 279 4.30 4.13 9.17
CA ILE A 279 4.68 3.15 8.16
C ILE A 279 3.87 3.44 6.90
N LEU A 280 4.57 3.83 5.85
CA LEU A 280 3.99 3.97 4.52
C LEU A 280 4.01 2.60 3.83
N LEU A 281 2.89 2.24 3.23
CA LEU A 281 2.74 1.06 2.40
C LEU A 281 2.59 1.48 0.95
N ALA A 282 3.13 0.70 0.02
CA ALA A 282 2.90 0.90 -1.40
C ALA A 282 2.56 -0.41 -2.10
N PHE A 283 1.66 -0.31 -3.07
CA PHE A 283 1.18 -1.42 -3.86
C PHE A 283 1.41 -1.14 -5.35
N PRO A 284 2.68 -1.08 -5.80
CA PRO A 284 2.98 -0.75 -7.18
C PRO A 284 2.41 -1.78 -8.14
N LYS A 285 1.81 -1.27 -9.23
CA LYS A 285 1.57 -2.11 -10.39
C LYS A 285 2.90 -2.34 -11.10
N ARG A 286 3.40 -3.57 -11.05
CA ARG A 286 4.58 -3.99 -11.81
C ARG A 286 4.16 -4.36 -13.23
N PHE A 287 4.84 -3.77 -14.21
CA PHE A 287 4.59 -4.01 -15.63
C PHE A 287 5.76 -4.73 -16.30
N VAL A 288 5.46 -5.82 -17.01
CA VAL A 288 6.44 -6.62 -17.75
C VAL A 288 6.17 -6.49 -19.24
N PRO A 289 6.87 -5.59 -19.97
CA PRO A 289 6.51 -5.19 -21.34
C PRO A 289 6.66 -6.30 -22.39
N GLY A 290 7.65 -7.19 -22.23
CA GLY A 290 7.98 -8.21 -23.23
C GLY A 290 7.12 -9.47 -23.20
N ARG A 291 6.09 -9.56 -22.33
CA ARG A 291 5.27 -10.77 -22.20
C ARG A 291 3.90 -10.60 -22.85
N THR A 292 3.44 -11.64 -23.53
CA THR A 292 2.07 -11.75 -24.05
C THR A 292 1.53 -13.12 -23.71
N LYS A 293 0.41 -13.18 -22.99
CA LYS A 293 -0.25 -14.45 -22.61
C LYS A 293 -1.40 -14.80 -23.51
N LEU A 294 -2.19 -13.80 -23.95
CA LEU A 294 -3.38 -14.01 -24.76
C LEU A 294 -3.04 -13.95 -26.25
N ALA A 295 -3.27 -15.04 -26.97
CA ALA A 295 -3.15 -15.05 -28.41
C ALA A 295 -4.15 -14.07 -29.04
N GLY A 296 -3.69 -13.28 -30.01
CA GLY A 296 -4.51 -12.27 -30.70
C GLY A 296 -4.77 -10.98 -29.92
N TYR A 297 -4.33 -10.86 -28.67
CA TYR A 297 -4.39 -9.59 -27.96
C TYR A 297 -3.30 -8.65 -28.47
N LYS A 298 -3.73 -7.51 -29.03
CA LYS A 298 -2.85 -6.62 -29.81
C LYS A 298 -1.80 -5.86 -28.99
N ILE A 299 -2.00 -5.74 -27.68
CA ILE A 299 -1.15 -4.92 -26.82
C ILE A 299 -0.27 -5.84 -25.96
N THR A 300 1.04 -5.72 -26.15
CA THR A 300 2.02 -6.51 -25.39
C THR A 300 2.14 -6.04 -23.94
N GLY A 301 2.60 -6.93 -23.09
CA GLY A 301 2.83 -6.70 -21.68
C GLY A 301 1.80 -7.37 -20.77
N VAL A 302 2.25 -7.70 -19.59
CA VAL A 302 1.41 -8.21 -18.49
C VAL A 302 1.73 -7.43 -17.23
N SER A 303 0.81 -7.42 -16.28
CA SER A 303 1.00 -6.74 -15.01
C SER A 303 0.56 -7.60 -13.84
N ASP A 304 1.21 -7.38 -12.71
CA ASP A 304 0.81 -7.84 -11.39
C ASP A 304 0.98 -6.70 -10.38
N ALA A 305 0.66 -6.92 -9.10
CA ALA A 305 0.93 -5.98 -8.04
C ALA A 305 2.00 -6.52 -7.11
N VAL A 306 2.91 -5.64 -6.66
CA VAL A 306 3.93 -5.95 -5.66
C VAL A 306 3.67 -5.17 -4.38
N PHE A 307 4.38 -5.49 -3.30
CA PHE A 307 4.29 -4.84 -2.01
C PHE A 307 5.63 -4.18 -1.64
N MET A 308 5.55 -3.01 -1.04
CA MET A 308 6.70 -2.28 -0.48
C MET A 308 6.29 -1.54 0.78
N SER A 309 7.24 -1.29 1.66
CA SER A 309 7.05 -0.45 2.85
C SER A 309 8.14 0.62 2.94
N SER A 310 7.86 1.71 3.67
CA SER A 310 8.84 2.76 3.94
C SER A 310 8.54 3.42 5.29
N ARG A 311 9.60 3.81 6.02
CA ARG A 311 9.50 4.53 7.29
C ARG A 311 9.87 6.00 7.17
N ASP A 312 10.38 6.45 6.04
CA ASP A 312 10.78 7.85 5.77
C ASP A 312 10.17 8.43 4.50
N GLY A 313 9.50 7.57 3.70
CA GLY A 313 8.86 7.94 2.45
C GLY A 313 9.80 8.14 1.25
N LEU A 314 11.10 7.92 1.41
CA LEU A 314 12.08 8.00 0.34
C LEU A 314 12.81 6.67 0.11
N ASN A 315 13.19 5.99 1.20
CA ASN A 315 13.81 4.68 1.18
C ASN A 315 12.72 3.62 1.32
N TRP A 316 12.56 2.79 0.27
CA TRP A 316 11.50 1.79 0.19
C TRP A 316 12.09 0.39 0.33
N ASP A 317 11.60 -0.35 1.31
CA ASP A 317 11.95 -1.75 1.49
C ASP A 317 11.31 -2.60 0.39
N ARG A 318 12.10 -3.48 -0.19
CA ARG A 318 11.73 -4.45 -1.21
C ARG A 318 12.18 -5.86 -0.83
N THR A 319 12.09 -6.18 0.42
CA THR A 319 12.35 -7.54 0.93
C THR A 319 11.54 -8.58 0.14
N PHE A 320 10.32 -8.24 -0.24
CA PHE A 320 9.44 -9.09 -1.02
C PHE A 320 9.53 -8.72 -2.51
N LEU A 321 10.18 -9.56 -3.30
CA LEU A 321 10.33 -9.37 -4.76
C LEU A 321 9.22 -10.06 -5.54
N GLU A 322 8.51 -11.00 -4.92
CA GLU A 322 7.38 -11.71 -5.51
C GLU A 322 6.14 -10.82 -5.67
N ALA A 323 5.20 -11.28 -6.49
CA ALA A 323 3.92 -10.60 -6.65
C ALA A 323 3.06 -10.76 -5.38
N TRP A 324 2.60 -9.64 -4.84
CA TRP A 324 1.59 -9.59 -3.78
C TRP A 324 0.20 -10.01 -4.31
N VAL A 325 -0.18 -9.54 -5.52
CA VAL A 325 -1.36 -10.01 -6.23
C VAL A 325 -0.96 -10.53 -7.60
N ARG A 326 -1.09 -11.84 -7.82
CA ARG A 326 -0.87 -12.48 -9.12
C ARG A 326 -2.11 -12.35 -9.99
N PRO A 327 -2.03 -12.38 -11.35
CA PRO A 327 -3.20 -12.31 -12.24
C PRO A 327 -4.24 -13.42 -12.01
N GLY A 328 -3.82 -14.59 -11.51
CA GLY A 328 -4.69 -15.73 -11.22
C GLY A 328 -5.06 -16.53 -12.48
N LEU A 329 -6.13 -17.32 -12.37
CA LEU A 329 -6.59 -18.24 -13.43
C LEU A 329 -7.39 -17.53 -14.53
N ASP A 330 -7.98 -16.37 -14.26
CA ASP A 330 -8.73 -15.63 -15.26
C ASP A 330 -7.77 -15.04 -16.31
N THR A 331 -7.88 -15.55 -17.54
CA THR A 331 -6.96 -15.21 -18.62
C THR A 331 -7.03 -13.72 -19.02
N ARG A 332 -8.18 -13.03 -18.81
CA ARG A 332 -8.36 -11.62 -19.11
C ARG A 332 -7.56 -10.71 -18.17
N ASN A 333 -7.12 -11.23 -17.02
CA ASN A 333 -6.21 -10.52 -16.12
C ASN A 333 -4.75 -10.55 -16.57
N TRP A 334 -4.39 -11.38 -17.56
CA TRP A 334 -3.03 -11.47 -18.10
C TRP A 334 -2.79 -10.45 -19.23
N THR A 335 -3.15 -9.21 -18.97
CA THR A 335 -3.00 -8.07 -19.87
C THR A 335 -2.24 -6.92 -19.22
N GLN A 336 -1.84 -5.96 -20.04
CA GLN A 336 -0.90 -4.89 -19.64
C GLN A 336 -1.39 -3.96 -18.52
N ARG A 337 -2.71 -3.78 -18.34
CA ARG A 337 -3.28 -2.80 -17.39
C ARG A 337 -4.26 -3.40 -16.39
N SER A 338 -4.48 -4.71 -16.43
CA SER A 338 -5.16 -5.42 -15.35
C SER A 338 -4.27 -5.52 -14.11
N ASN A 339 -4.87 -5.87 -12.98
CA ASN A 339 -4.20 -6.00 -11.68
C ASN A 339 -3.54 -4.69 -11.18
N MET A 340 -4.17 -3.56 -11.45
CA MET A 340 -3.73 -2.28 -10.92
C MET A 340 -4.43 -2.02 -9.58
N PRO A 341 -3.69 -1.97 -8.46
CA PRO A 341 -4.26 -1.60 -7.18
C PRO A 341 -4.87 -0.20 -7.23
N ALA A 342 -6.06 -0.07 -6.66
CA ALA A 342 -6.63 1.22 -6.32
C ALA A 342 -5.81 1.86 -5.20
N TRP A 343 -5.82 3.17 -5.13
CA TRP A 343 -5.18 3.89 -4.04
C TRP A 343 -6.13 4.03 -2.85
N GLY A 344 -5.68 3.65 -1.68
CA GLY A 344 -6.37 3.74 -0.40
C GLY A 344 -6.59 2.39 0.26
N ILE A 345 -6.63 2.41 1.59
CA ILE A 345 -6.92 1.29 2.47
C ILE A 345 -8.15 1.67 3.28
N VAL A 346 -9.12 0.77 3.36
CA VAL A 346 -10.39 0.96 4.07
C VAL A 346 -10.48 -0.02 5.23
N GLN A 347 -10.91 0.46 6.39
CA GLN A 347 -11.14 -0.37 7.57
C GLN A 347 -12.61 -0.24 8.00
N LEU A 348 -13.43 -1.18 7.57
CA LEU A 348 -14.83 -1.30 7.98
C LEU A 348 -15.04 -2.51 8.91
N ASP A 349 -14.23 -3.54 8.74
CA ASP A 349 -14.17 -4.70 9.62
C ASP A 349 -13.07 -4.49 10.67
N PRO A 350 -13.28 -4.80 11.96
CA PRO A 350 -12.26 -4.68 12.98
C PRO A 350 -11.07 -5.63 12.76
N ALA A 351 -11.25 -6.73 12.04
CA ALA A 351 -10.25 -7.77 11.85
C ALA A 351 -9.48 -7.67 10.52
N GLU A 352 -10.00 -6.97 9.51
CA GLU A 352 -9.37 -6.91 8.20
C GLU A 352 -9.39 -5.50 7.58
N PHE A 353 -8.40 -5.26 6.73
CA PHE A 353 -8.40 -4.14 5.80
C PHE A 353 -9.00 -4.55 4.46
N SER A 354 -9.72 -3.63 3.82
CA SER A 354 -10.16 -3.77 2.44
C SER A 354 -9.29 -2.90 1.53
N LEU A 355 -8.82 -3.49 0.44
CA LEU A 355 -8.16 -2.84 -0.67
C LEU A 355 -8.90 -3.25 -1.95
N TYR A 356 -8.57 -2.59 -3.07
CA TYR A 356 -9.25 -2.90 -4.32
C TYR A 356 -8.26 -3.00 -5.47
N ILE A 357 -8.64 -3.79 -6.49
CA ILE A 357 -7.79 -4.02 -7.66
C ILE A 357 -8.62 -4.04 -8.93
N SER A 358 -8.14 -3.38 -9.99
CA SER A 358 -8.79 -3.41 -11.28
C SER A 358 -8.53 -4.72 -12.00
N GLU A 359 -9.57 -5.25 -12.64
CA GLU A 359 -9.54 -6.45 -13.48
C GLU A 359 -10.14 -6.17 -14.85
N HIS A 360 -9.80 -6.96 -15.85
CA HIS A 360 -10.39 -6.93 -17.19
C HIS A 360 -10.28 -5.57 -17.90
N TYR A 361 -9.16 -4.89 -17.74
CA TYR A 361 -8.94 -3.63 -18.47
C TYR A 361 -9.04 -3.82 -19.99
N MET A 362 -9.79 -2.98 -20.67
CA MET A 362 -10.18 -3.03 -22.09
C MET A 362 -11.16 -4.15 -22.47
N TRP A 363 -11.72 -4.86 -21.53
CA TRP A 363 -12.81 -5.79 -21.76
C TRP A 363 -14.17 -5.11 -21.46
N PRO A 364 -15.28 -5.58 -22.06
CA PRO A 364 -16.61 -5.01 -21.78
C PRO A 364 -17.02 -5.09 -20.30
N ASP A 365 -16.48 -6.05 -19.57
CA ASP A 365 -16.69 -6.27 -18.14
C ASP A 365 -15.50 -5.79 -17.30
N ASN A 366 -14.86 -4.69 -17.70
CA ASN A 366 -13.88 -3.98 -16.87
C ASN A 366 -14.49 -3.74 -15.47
N ARG A 367 -13.74 -4.07 -14.42
CA ARG A 367 -14.31 -4.15 -13.08
C ARG A 367 -13.29 -3.86 -11.99
N LEU A 368 -13.82 -3.55 -10.82
CA LEU A 368 -13.06 -3.43 -9.60
C LEU A 368 -13.42 -4.58 -8.65
N ARG A 369 -12.42 -5.21 -8.08
CA ARG A 369 -12.56 -6.28 -7.10
C ARG A 369 -12.03 -5.86 -5.75
N ARG A 370 -12.72 -6.22 -4.66
CA ARG A 370 -12.24 -6.08 -3.30
C ARG A 370 -11.21 -7.18 -2.98
N LEU A 371 -10.19 -6.78 -2.24
CA LEU A 371 -9.20 -7.63 -1.61
C LEU A 371 -9.32 -7.46 -0.10
N SER A 372 -9.15 -8.52 0.67
CA SER A 372 -9.03 -8.40 2.11
C SER A 372 -7.68 -8.87 2.62
N VAL A 373 -7.18 -8.20 3.63
CA VAL A 373 -5.94 -8.48 4.33
C VAL A 373 -6.21 -8.42 5.82
N ARG A 374 -5.68 -9.37 6.59
CA ARG A 374 -5.69 -9.29 8.05
C ARG A 374 -5.21 -7.91 8.50
N LYS A 375 -5.88 -7.30 9.46
CA LYS A 375 -5.46 -6.00 10.00
C LYS A 375 -4.00 -6.08 10.47
N TYR A 376 -3.15 -5.17 9.94
CA TYR A 376 -1.70 -5.16 10.13
C TYR A 376 -0.95 -6.45 9.71
N GLY A 377 -1.58 -7.29 8.88
CA GLY A 377 -1.07 -8.59 8.46
C GLY A 377 -0.59 -8.63 7.01
N PHE A 378 0.04 -7.57 6.50
CA PHE A 378 0.60 -7.55 5.13
C PHE A 378 1.82 -8.48 4.98
N ALA A 379 2.53 -8.69 6.07
CA ALA A 379 3.63 -9.65 6.18
C ALA A 379 3.75 -10.12 7.64
N SER A 380 4.54 -11.16 7.86
CA SER A 380 4.80 -11.73 9.19
C SER A 380 6.27 -12.11 9.36
N ILE A 381 6.69 -12.26 10.61
CA ILE A 381 7.81 -13.15 10.94
C ILE A 381 7.24 -14.55 11.06
N HIS A 382 7.72 -15.45 10.21
CA HIS A 382 7.24 -16.82 10.08
C HIS A 382 8.27 -17.81 10.59
N ALA A 383 7.82 -18.80 11.36
CA ALA A 383 8.56 -20.01 11.70
C ALA A 383 7.75 -21.24 11.27
N GLY A 384 8.39 -22.21 10.63
CA GLY A 384 7.80 -23.53 10.36
C GLY A 384 7.80 -24.45 11.58
N ALA A 385 7.47 -25.73 11.36
CA ALA A 385 7.36 -26.75 12.42
C ALA A 385 8.67 -27.01 13.19
N ALA A 386 9.82 -26.72 12.59
CA ALA A 386 11.12 -26.83 13.28
C ALA A 386 11.33 -25.73 14.33
N GLY A 387 10.53 -24.65 14.26
CA GLY A 387 10.67 -23.49 15.12
C GLY A 387 11.80 -22.56 14.71
N GLY A 388 11.87 -21.42 15.36
CA GLY A 388 12.90 -20.42 15.17
C GLY A 388 12.77 -19.32 16.21
N GLU A 389 13.73 -18.40 16.19
CA GLU A 389 13.77 -17.29 17.13
C GLU A 389 14.24 -16.00 16.48
N PHE A 390 13.88 -14.88 17.06
CA PHE A 390 14.47 -13.59 16.76
C PHE A 390 14.51 -12.70 17.99
N THR A 391 15.42 -11.73 17.96
CA THR A 391 15.54 -10.71 19.02
C THR A 391 15.42 -9.34 18.37
N THR A 392 14.62 -8.46 18.97
CA THR A 392 14.52 -7.08 18.52
C THR A 392 15.79 -6.31 18.87
N ARG A 393 16.03 -5.22 18.12
CA ARG A 393 16.93 -4.17 18.59
C ARG A 393 16.40 -3.57 19.90
N PRO A 394 17.24 -2.83 20.66
CA PRO A 394 16.76 -2.14 21.86
C PRO A 394 15.61 -1.22 21.52
N LEU A 395 14.56 -1.22 22.32
CA LEU A 395 13.40 -0.36 22.13
C LEU A 395 12.91 0.21 23.47
N THR A 396 12.27 1.38 23.42
CA THR A 396 11.48 1.94 24.51
C THR A 396 10.02 1.98 24.12
N PHE A 397 9.15 1.71 25.07
CA PHE A 397 7.70 1.66 24.86
C PHE A 397 6.94 2.49 25.90
N ALA A 398 5.66 2.76 25.61
CA ALA A 398 4.67 3.32 26.54
C ALA A 398 3.49 2.35 26.62
N GLY A 399 2.93 2.17 27.83
CA GLY A 399 1.84 1.24 28.07
C GLY A 399 2.22 0.13 29.08
N LYS A 400 1.22 -0.63 29.50
CA LYS A 400 1.35 -1.60 30.58
C LYS A 400 1.37 -3.05 30.12
N GLN A 401 0.91 -3.33 28.90
CA GLN A 401 0.75 -4.69 28.38
C GLN A 401 1.36 -4.78 26.99
N LEU A 402 2.01 -5.90 26.69
CA LEU A 402 2.42 -6.26 25.34
C LEU A 402 1.29 -7.04 24.67
N LEU A 403 0.87 -6.55 23.50
CA LEU A 403 -0.14 -7.15 22.66
C LEU A 403 0.48 -7.64 21.36
N LEU A 404 0.15 -8.84 20.94
CA LEU A 404 0.65 -9.47 19.72
C LEU A 404 -0.50 -9.76 18.73
N ASN A 405 -0.25 -9.47 17.47
CA ASN A 405 -1.07 -9.91 16.37
C ASN A 405 -0.40 -11.15 15.75
N TYR A 406 -0.99 -12.31 15.93
CA TYR A 406 -0.36 -13.58 15.55
C TYR A 406 -1.38 -14.64 15.13
N SER A 407 -0.87 -15.67 14.45
CA SER A 407 -1.60 -16.89 14.12
C SER A 407 -0.66 -18.09 14.28
N THR A 408 -1.15 -19.17 14.89
CA THR A 408 -0.42 -20.43 15.02
C THR A 408 -1.23 -21.60 14.47
N SER A 409 -0.57 -22.71 14.20
CA SER A 409 -1.29 -24.00 14.08
C SER A 409 -1.74 -24.49 15.46
N ALA A 410 -2.53 -25.57 15.49
CA ALA A 410 -2.95 -26.21 16.74
C ALA A 410 -1.76 -26.79 17.55
N ALA A 411 -0.62 -27.07 16.90
CA ALA A 411 0.62 -27.55 17.52
C ALA A 411 1.69 -26.46 17.60
N GLY A 412 1.40 -25.28 17.06
CA GLY A 412 2.28 -24.13 17.05
C GLY A 412 2.19 -23.32 18.34
N CYS A 413 3.18 -22.46 18.56
CA CYS A 413 3.17 -21.54 19.68
C CYS A 413 4.11 -20.36 19.47
N ILE A 414 3.91 -19.32 20.29
CA ILE A 414 4.79 -18.17 20.44
C ILE A 414 5.11 -17.98 21.91
N GLN A 415 6.38 -17.75 22.23
CA GLN A 415 6.83 -17.29 23.54
C GLN A 415 7.71 -16.05 23.37
N VAL A 416 7.71 -15.17 24.36
CA VAL A 416 8.54 -13.98 24.38
C VAL A 416 9.14 -13.76 25.76
N GLU A 417 10.40 -13.35 25.80
CA GLU A 417 11.05 -12.84 26.99
C GLU A 417 11.52 -11.40 26.79
N LEU A 418 11.59 -10.67 27.89
CA LEU A 418 12.18 -9.34 27.92
C LEU A 418 13.61 -9.44 28.42
N LEU A 419 14.51 -8.82 27.66
CA LEU A 419 15.92 -8.71 28.00
C LEU A 419 16.25 -7.26 28.36
N ASP A 420 17.18 -7.08 29.31
CA ASP A 420 17.74 -5.78 29.63
C ASP A 420 18.74 -5.29 28.55
N GLU A 421 19.36 -4.14 28.76
CA GLU A 421 20.36 -3.57 27.85
C GLU A 421 21.57 -4.47 27.64
N SER A 422 21.92 -5.30 28.64
CA SER A 422 23.04 -6.25 28.56
C SER A 422 22.65 -7.57 27.86
N GLY A 423 21.37 -7.73 27.49
CA GLY A 423 20.83 -8.92 26.85
C GLY A 423 20.52 -10.06 27.86
N GLN A 424 20.40 -9.75 29.14
CA GLN A 424 20.03 -10.73 30.17
C GLN A 424 18.51 -10.71 30.38
N PRO A 425 17.87 -11.89 30.60
CA PRO A 425 16.45 -11.96 30.91
C PRO A 425 16.08 -11.15 32.16
N ILE A 426 15.07 -10.31 32.03
CA ILE A 426 14.53 -9.56 33.17
C ILE A 426 13.79 -10.53 34.09
N GLN A 427 14.02 -10.42 35.40
CA GLN A 427 13.42 -11.30 36.40
C GLN A 427 11.89 -11.35 36.29
N GLY A 428 11.32 -12.56 36.19
CA GLY A 428 9.91 -12.82 36.05
C GLY A 428 9.37 -12.54 34.62
N ARG A 429 10.25 -12.29 33.65
CA ARG A 429 9.92 -12.06 32.23
C ARG A 429 10.73 -12.95 31.28
N ALA A 430 11.31 -14.03 31.80
CA ALA A 430 12.06 -15.04 31.04
C ALA A 430 11.10 -15.98 30.30
N LEU A 431 11.59 -16.67 29.25
CA LEU A 431 10.82 -17.69 28.53
C LEU A 431 10.23 -18.78 29.43
N ALA A 432 10.99 -19.22 30.46
CA ALA A 432 10.52 -20.22 31.42
C ALA A 432 9.34 -19.75 32.30
N ASP A 433 9.13 -18.46 32.38
CA ASP A 433 8.02 -17.84 33.12
C ASP A 433 6.78 -17.61 32.24
N MET A 434 6.89 -17.77 30.93
CA MET A 434 5.79 -17.49 29.97
C MET A 434 5.12 -18.78 29.54
N PRO A 435 3.79 -18.95 29.78
CA PRO A 435 3.02 -19.99 29.12
C PRO A 435 3.04 -19.75 27.59
N PRO A 436 3.21 -20.81 26.77
CA PRO A 436 3.15 -20.64 25.32
C PRO A 436 1.80 -20.08 24.87
N LEU A 437 1.82 -19.03 24.03
CA LEU A 437 0.63 -18.53 23.34
C LEU A 437 0.36 -19.38 22.10
N PHE A 438 -0.89 -19.71 21.87
CA PHE A 438 -1.38 -20.35 20.63
C PHE A 438 -2.77 -19.82 20.29
N GLY A 439 -3.14 -19.91 19.03
CA GLY A 439 -4.41 -19.40 18.53
C GLY A 439 -4.23 -18.44 17.34
N ASP A 440 -5.26 -17.67 17.09
CA ASP A 440 -5.33 -16.67 16.03
C ASP A 440 -5.91 -15.37 16.60
N GLU A 441 -5.05 -14.42 17.00
CA GLU A 441 -5.42 -13.23 17.76
C GLU A 441 -4.87 -11.97 17.12
N LEU A 442 -5.69 -10.91 17.09
CA LEU A 442 -5.25 -9.58 16.64
C LEU A 442 -4.52 -8.81 17.73
N GLU A 443 -4.90 -9.04 18.99
CA GLU A 443 -4.39 -8.36 20.16
C GLU A 443 -4.25 -9.35 21.35
N GLY A 444 -3.57 -10.47 21.10
CA GLY A 444 -3.28 -11.45 22.16
C GLY A 444 -2.38 -10.88 23.24
N VAL A 445 -2.86 -10.91 24.48
CA VAL A 445 -2.14 -10.34 25.62
C VAL A 445 -1.02 -11.29 26.06
N VAL A 446 0.19 -10.77 26.16
CA VAL A 446 1.32 -11.51 26.71
C VAL A 446 1.31 -11.45 28.24
N THR A 447 1.34 -12.62 28.85
CA THR A 447 1.42 -12.75 30.31
C THR A 447 2.51 -13.74 30.73
N TRP A 448 3.18 -13.44 31.82
CA TRP A 448 4.11 -14.35 32.48
C TRP A 448 3.48 -14.86 33.80
N LYS A 449 4.09 -15.83 34.45
CA LYS A 449 3.65 -16.32 35.77
C LYS A 449 3.52 -15.20 36.82
N SER A 450 4.32 -14.15 36.66
CA SER A 450 4.31 -12.94 37.50
C SER A 450 3.28 -11.88 37.07
N GLY A 451 2.45 -12.21 36.09
CA GLY A 451 1.46 -11.27 35.49
C GLY A 451 1.95 -10.57 34.23
N GLY A 452 1.07 -9.76 33.61
CA GLY A 452 1.32 -9.08 32.34
C GLY A 452 1.70 -7.60 32.49
N ASP A 453 1.78 -7.05 33.70
CA ASP A 453 2.06 -5.63 33.91
C ASP A 453 3.54 -5.31 33.65
N LEU A 454 3.79 -4.42 32.69
CA LEU A 454 5.10 -3.95 32.25
C LEU A 454 5.34 -2.48 32.59
N SER A 455 4.47 -1.83 33.38
CA SER A 455 4.54 -0.40 33.70
C SER A 455 5.90 0.02 34.28
N ALA A 456 6.54 -0.84 35.08
CA ALA A 456 7.85 -0.59 35.66
C ALA A 456 9.01 -0.53 34.64
N LEU A 457 8.79 -1.04 33.42
CA LEU A 457 9.75 -1.09 32.31
C LEU A 457 9.45 -0.01 31.24
N ALA A 458 8.29 0.64 31.29
CA ALA A 458 7.92 1.70 30.35
C ALA A 458 8.97 2.83 30.34
N GLY A 459 9.37 3.26 29.16
CA GLY A 459 10.42 4.26 28.96
C GLY A 459 11.85 3.78 29.14
N LYS A 460 12.07 2.54 29.62
CA LYS A 460 13.40 1.95 29.74
C LYS A 460 13.74 1.14 28.49
N PRO A 461 15.01 1.14 28.04
CA PRO A 461 15.42 0.30 26.93
C PRO A 461 15.33 -1.18 27.29
N VAL A 462 14.64 -1.95 26.45
CA VAL A 462 14.53 -3.41 26.55
C VAL A 462 14.69 -4.04 25.18
N ARG A 463 14.98 -5.32 25.11
CA ARG A 463 14.84 -6.16 23.92
C ARG A 463 13.76 -7.20 24.15
N LEU A 464 13.08 -7.57 23.07
CA LEU A 464 12.15 -8.69 23.06
C LEU A 464 12.81 -9.84 22.30
N ARG A 465 12.92 -11.01 22.93
CA ARG A 465 13.32 -12.25 22.24
C ARG A 465 12.12 -13.15 22.11
N PHE A 466 11.80 -13.53 20.89
CA PHE A 466 10.68 -14.37 20.54
C PHE A 466 11.14 -15.76 20.12
N LEU A 467 10.43 -16.77 20.60
CA LEU A 467 10.47 -18.13 20.06
C LEU A 467 9.15 -18.40 19.36
N LEU A 468 9.23 -18.88 18.12
CA LEU A 468 8.07 -19.22 17.31
C LEU A 468 8.19 -20.67 16.85
N LYS A 469 7.07 -21.39 16.81
CA LYS A 469 6.97 -22.72 16.21
C LYS A 469 5.64 -22.81 15.47
N ASP A 470 5.70 -23.12 14.18
CA ASP A 470 4.55 -23.23 13.30
C ASP A 470 3.57 -22.05 13.50
N ALA A 471 4.12 -20.84 13.33
CA ALA A 471 3.47 -19.58 13.69
C ALA A 471 3.88 -18.43 12.79
N ASP A 472 2.97 -17.47 12.67
CA ASP A 472 3.14 -16.16 12.01
C ASP A 472 2.91 -15.05 13.05
N LEU A 473 3.87 -14.14 13.22
CA LEU A 473 3.75 -12.93 14.04
C LEU A 473 3.71 -11.73 13.11
N PHE A 474 2.59 -11.01 13.07
CA PHE A 474 2.32 -9.91 12.14
C PHE A 474 2.73 -8.54 12.67
N SER A 475 2.37 -8.27 13.93
CA SER A 475 2.68 -6.98 14.57
C SER A 475 2.70 -7.11 16.08
N LEU A 476 3.27 -6.09 16.73
CA LEU A 476 3.21 -5.91 18.17
C LEU A 476 2.87 -4.46 18.52
N ARG A 477 2.33 -4.25 19.73
CA ARG A 477 2.21 -2.93 20.36
C ARG A 477 2.20 -3.05 21.87
N PHE A 478 2.45 -1.93 22.54
CA PHE A 478 2.20 -1.81 23.98
C PHE A 478 0.99 -0.92 24.21
N ALA A 479 0.15 -1.26 25.17
CA ALA A 479 -1.06 -0.50 25.49
C ALA A 479 -1.38 -0.55 26.99
N ASP A 480 -2.20 0.38 27.48
CA ASP A 480 -2.66 0.40 28.86
C ASP A 480 -3.78 -0.61 29.14
N LYS A 481 -4.56 -0.90 28.11
CA LYS A 481 -5.66 -1.89 28.12
C LYS A 481 -5.75 -2.56 26.75
N THR A 482 -6.22 -3.82 26.73
CA THR A 482 -6.71 -4.44 25.50
C THR A 482 -7.81 -3.59 24.93
N GLY A 483 -7.74 -3.25 23.65
CA GLY A 483 -8.82 -2.57 22.97
C GLY A 483 -10.11 -3.40 23.09
N GLN A 484 -11.18 -2.78 23.56
CA GLN A 484 -12.54 -3.32 23.46
C GLN A 484 -13.06 -3.09 22.06
#